data_3b21f8a357d94182386af707d1c74b9c
#
_entry.id   3b21f8a357d94182386af707d1c74b9c
#
_cell.length_a   1.000
_cell.length_b   1.000
_cell.length_c   1.000
_cell.angle_alpha   90.00
_cell.angle_beta   90.00
_cell.angle_gamma   90.00
#
_symmetry.space_group_name_H-M   'P 1'
#
loop_
_entity.id
_entity.type
_entity.pdbx_description
1 polymer ?
#
loop_
_entity_poly.entity_id
_entity_poly.type
_entity_poly.pdbx_seq_one_letter_code
_entity_poly.pdbx_strand_id
1 'polypeptide(L)'
;GNGEPVEACGNATRCIGRLLADETGKTENIVETVAGQLGCTQLDDGTIGVNMGEPGLNAAQIPLSDDTLDTLSLPISLDVPGLAPLTNPTAVNMGNPHMVFFVEDAEAYPLEEIGPTLEHHPLYPERTNVSLATIRADGTIRLRVFERGAGITQACGTAACATIVAARRRQLIEGQAAMIILDGGPLIMAYQTDGDVLMTGPASYAFEGVLDLDALMGR
;
A
#
# COMPACT_ATOMS: atom_id res chain seq x y z
N GLY A 1 13.92 -4.49 11.28
CA GLY A 1 13.98 -5.57 10.36
C GLY A 1 14.90 -6.70 10.78
N ASN A 2 14.58 -7.88 10.30
CA ASN A 2 15.31 -9.13 10.55
C ASN A 2 16.38 -9.40 9.46
N GLY A 3 16.53 -8.51 8.47
CA GLY A 3 17.46 -8.68 7.35
C GLY A 3 16.96 -9.59 6.23
N GLU A 4 15.72 -10.07 6.31
CA GLU A 4 15.13 -10.90 5.27
C GLU A 4 14.75 -10.06 4.05
N PRO A 5 14.86 -10.61 2.83
CA PRO A 5 14.38 -9.96 1.62
C PRO A 5 12.89 -9.64 1.69
N VAL A 6 12.49 -8.48 1.17
CA VAL A 6 11.07 -8.11 1.00
C VAL A 6 10.73 -8.08 -0.49
N GLU A 7 9.51 -8.45 -0.84
CA GLU A 7 9.08 -8.55 -2.24
C GLU A 7 9.07 -7.17 -2.92
N ALA A 8 8.37 -6.20 -2.34
CA ALA A 8 8.36 -4.82 -2.80
C ALA A 8 8.08 -3.88 -1.63
N CYS A 9 8.79 -2.75 -1.58
CA CYS A 9 8.56 -1.69 -0.62
C CYS A 9 8.51 -0.35 -1.36
N GLY A 10 7.32 0.14 -1.66
CA GLY A 10 7.13 1.37 -2.41
C GLY A 10 7.80 2.60 -1.77
N ASN A 11 7.85 2.67 -0.44
CA ASN A 11 8.55 3.74 0.27
C ASN A 11 10.05 3.69 0.02
N ALA A 12 10.68 2.51 0.15
CA ALA A 12 12.11 2.33 -0.13
C ALA A 12 12.42 2.61 -1.61
N THR A 13 11.57 2.15 -2.52
CA THR A 13 11.74 2.37 -3.96
C THR A 13 11.75 3.86 -4.32
N ARG A 14 10.87 4.69 -3.71
CA ARG A 14 10.93 6.15 -3.89
C ARG A 14 12.24 6.74 -3.38
N CYS A 15 12.73 6.31 -2.21
CA CYS A 15 14.01 6.80 -1.67
C CYS A 15 15.18 6.42 -2.57
N ILE A 16 15.20 5.19 -3.08
CA ILE A 16 16.24 4.73 -4.03
C ILE A 16 16.11 5.49 -5.35
N GLY A 17 14.91 5.69 -5.87
CA GLY A 17 14.66 6.47 -7.08
C GLY A 17 15.19 7.90 -6.96
N ARG A 18 15.00 8.54 -5.80
CA ARG A 18 15.57 9.87 -5.50
C ARG A 18 17.10 9.82 -5.48
N LEU A 19 17.69 8.87 -4.76
CA LEU A 19 19.14 8.71 -4.67
C LEU A 19 19.77 8.53 -6.06
N LEU A 20 19.20 7.66 -6.88
CA LEU A 20 19.67 7.42 -8.25
C LEU A 20 19.54 8.66 -9.12
N ALA A 21 18.47 9.42 -9.01
CA ALA A 21 18.30 10.66 -9.76
C ALA A 21 19.37 11.71 -9.37
N ASP A 22 19.65 11.87 -8.08
CA ASP A 22 20.66 12.79 -7.57
C ASP A 22 22.07 12.36 -7.96
N GLU A 23 22.40 11.06 -7.94
CA GLU A 23 23.74 10.55 -8.30
C GLU A 23 24.00 10.52 -9.81
N THR A 24 22.99 10.20 -10.61
CA THR A 24 23.16 9.98 -12.06
C THR A 24 22.78 11.19 -12.91
N GLY A 25 21.99 12.12 -12.35
CA GLY A 25 21.37 13.23 -13.08
C GLY A 25 20.25 12.79 -14.02
N LYS A 26 19.80 11.52 -13.95
CA LYS A 26 18.70 10.99 -14.77
C LYS A 26 17.39 11.06 -14.00
N THR A 27 16.36 11.56 -14.64
CA THR A 27 15.02 11.59 -14.04
C THR A 27 14.32 10.23 -14.07
N GLU A 28 14.68 9.36 -15.01
CA GLU A 28 14.12 8.01 -15.16
C GLU A 28 15.15 6.96 -14.76
N ASN A 29 14.77 6.08 -13.84
CA ASN A 29 15.61 5.01 -13.33
C ASN A 29 14.79 3.72 -13.17
N ILE A 30 15.45 2.58 -13.16
CA ILE A 30 14.85 1.27 -12.89
C ILE A 30 15.48 0.73 -11.62
N VAL A 31 14.63 0.33 -10.66
CA VAL A 31 15.03 -0.34 -9.43
C VAL A 31 14.67 -1.82 -9.55
N GLU A 32 15.67 -2.69 -9.45
CA GLU A 32 15.45 -4.13 -9.41
C GLU A 32 15.11 -4.57 -8.00
N THR A 33 14.01 -5.31 -7.86
CA THR A 33 13.51 -5.86 -6.58
C THR A 33 13.25 -7.35 -6.71
N VAL A 34 12.98 -8.03 -5.60
CA VAL A 34 12.58 -9.45 -5.62
C VAL A 34 11.28 -9.65 -6.41
N ALA A 35 10.37 -8.67 -6.38
CA ALA A 35 9.10 -8.70 -7.13
C ALA A 35 9.27 -8.31 -8.62
N GLY A 36 10.46 -7.93 -9.06
CA GLY A 36 10.73 -7.50 -10.44
C GLY A 36 11.30 -6.08 -10.53
N GLN A 37 11.29 -5.55 -11.74
CA GLN A 37 11.80 -4.20 -12.04
C GLN A 37 10.70 -3.16 -11.84
N LEU A 38 11.00 -2.12 -11.06
CA LEU A 38 10.12 -0.99 -10.81
C LEU A 38 10.69 0.27 -11.47
N GLY A 39 9.92 0.89 -12.36
CA GLY A 39 10.25 2.16 -12.97
C GLY A 39 10.06 3.30 -11.96
N CYS A 40 11.07 4.15 -11.81
CA CYS A 40 11.04 5.35 -10.96
C CYS A 40 11.26 6.58 -11.79
N THR A 41 10.46 7.62 -11.61
CA THR A 41 10.58 8.90 -12.31
C THR A 41 10.60 10.04 -11.30
N GLN A 42 11.63 10.88 -11.35
CA GLN A 42 11.64 12.14 -10.62
C GLN A 42 10.85 13.19 -11.42
N LEU A 43 9.83 13.76 -10.78
CA LEU A 43 9.00 14.80 -11.37
C LEU A 43 9.58 16.20 -11.15
N ASP A 44 9.08 17.20 -11.90
CA ASP A 44 9.56 18.58 -11.86
C ASP A 44 9.47 19.24 -10.48
N ASP A 45 8.50 18.81 -9.65
CA ASP A 45 8.31 19.28 -8.27
C ASP A 45 9.23 18.55 -7.25
N GLY A 46 10.08 17.64 -7.71
CA GLY A 46 11.00 16.84 -6.91
C GLY A 46 10.37 15.63 -6.24
N THR A 47 9.09 15.37 -6.45
CA THR A 47 8.47 14.10 -6.01
C THR A 47 8.94 12.93 -6.88
N ILE A 48 8.80 11.72 -6.35
CA ILE A 48 9.18 10.50 -7.06
C ILE A 48 7.92 9.70 -7.37
N GLY A 49 7.68 9.46 -8.66
CA GLY A 49 6.71 8.50 -9.16
C GLY A 49 7.33 7.10 -9.25
N VAL A 50 6.58 6.08 -8.86
CA VAL A 50 6.96 4.67 -8.99
C VAL A 50 5.83 3.92 -9.67
N ASN A 51 6.13 3.20 -10.74
CA ASN A 51 5.21 2.23 -11.31
C ASN A 51 5.25 0.95 -10.47
N MET A 52 4.14 0.67 -9.80
CA MET A 52 3.99 -0.49 -8.90
C MET A 52 3.47 -1.74 -9.63
N GLY A 53 3.25 -1.64 -10.96
CA GLY A 53 2.73 -2.72 -11.79
C GLY A 53 1.23 -2.95 -11.66
N GLU A 54 0.77 -4.04 -12.27
CA GLU A 54 -0.62 -4.43 -12.28
C GLU A 54 -1.05 -5.15 -10.99
N PRO A 55 -2.27 -4.87 -10.46
CA PRO A 55 -2.81 -5.60 -9.32
C PRO A 55 -3.30 -6.99 -9.71
N GLY A 56 -3.13 -7.97 -8.82
CA GLY A 56 -3.88 -9.22 -8.88
C GLY A 56 -5.31 -9.02 -8.40
N LEU A 57 -6.29 -9.34 -9.25
CA LEU A 57 -7.70 -9.03 -9.01
C LEU A 57 -8.62 -10.24 -8.89
N ASN A 58 -8.16 -11.43 -9.22
CA ASN A 58 -8.93 -12.66 -9.01
C ASN A 58 -8.50 -13.39 -7.73
N ALA A 59 -9.34 -14.24 -7.22
CA ALA A 59 -9.15 -14.91 -5.94
C ALA A 59 -7.86 -15.75 -5.89
N ALA A 60 -7.49 -16.41 -6.99
CA ALA A 60 -6.26 -17.21 -7.08
C ALA A 60 -5.00 -16.33 -7.01
N GLN A 61 -5.02 -15.12 -7.61
CA GLN A 61 -3.91 -14.17 -7.52
C GLN A 61 -3.76 -13.54 -6.13
N ILE A 62 -4.86 -13.46 -5.36
CA ILE A 62 -4.90 -12.89 -4.00
C ILE A 62 -4.57 -13.95 -2.93
N PRO A 63 -4.24 -15.14 -3.26
CA PRO A 63 -4.29 -16.47 -2.66
C PRO A 63 -5.41 -16.63 -1.59
N LEU A 64 -6.66 -16.43 -2.03
CA LEU A 64 -7.82 -16.74 -1.19
C LEU A 64 -8.04 -18.26 -1.09
N SER A 65 -8.64 -18.70 0.01
CA SER A 65 -8.96 -20.13 0.25
C SER A 65 -10.05 -20.70 -0.68
N ASP A 66 -10.78 -19.83 -1.37
CA ASP A 66 -11.82 -20.18 -2.35
C ASP A 66 -11.64 -19.30 -3.60
N ASP A 67 -11.29 -19.91 -4.72
CA ASP A 67 -10.99 -19.24 -5.99
C ASP A 67 -12.24 -18.77 -6.76
N THR A 68 -13.43 -19.13 -6.30
CA THR A 68 -14.72 -18.74 -6.89
C THR A 68 -15.27 -17.43 -6.35
N LEU A 69 -14.65 -16.85 -5.31
CA LEU A 69 -15.13 -15.64 -4.66
C LEU A 69 -15.06 -14.39 -5.55
N ASP A 70 -16.08 -13.55 -5.45
CA ASP A 70 -16.03 -12.19 -6.00
C ASP A 70 -15.13 -11.31 -5.12
N THR A 71 -13.95 -10.99 -5.63
CA THR A 71 -12.96 -10.18 -4.94
C THR A 71 -13.36 -8.72 -4.78
N LEU A 72 -14.38 -8.27 -5.50
CA LEU A 72 -14.92 -6.91 -5.34
C LEU A 72 -15.66 -6.76 -4.01
N SER A 73 -16.28 -7.85 -3.53
CA SER A 73 -17.14 -7.82 -2.35
C SER A 73 -17.09 -9.19 -1.64
N LEU A 74 -16.05 -9.39 -0.82
CA LEU A 74 -15.92 -10.65 -0.07
C LEU A 74 -17.02 -10.79 1.00
N PRO A 75 -17.50 -12.00 1.26
CA PRO A 75 -18.52 -12.27 2.27
C PRO A 75 -17.92 -12.27 3.69
N ILE A 76 -17.27 -11.17 4.04
CA ILE A 76 -16.67 -10.95 5.36
C ILE A 76 -17.47 -9.89 6.09
N SER A 77 -17.80 -10.17 7.36
CA SER A 77 -18.45 -9.23 8.26
C SER A 77 -17.84 -9.32 9.64
N LEU A 78 -17.62 -8.17 10.27
CA LEU A 78 -17.16 -8.06 11.66
C LEU A 78 -17.99 -7.00 12.38
N ASP A 79 -18.70 -7.43 13.43
CA ASP A 79 -19.39 -6.49 14.31
C ASP A 79 -18.38 -5.77 15.20
N VAL A 80 -18.47 -4.44 15.24
CA VAL A 80 -17.64 -3.58 16.09
C VAL A 80 -18.56 -2.84 17.08
N PRO A 81 -18.45 -3.07 18.38
CA PRO A 81 -19.35 -2.49 19.36
C PRO A 81 -19.45 -0.98 19.27
N GLY A 82 -20.68 -0.45 19.13
CA GLY A 82 -20.93 0.99 19.05
C GLY A 82 -20.67 1.65 17.70
N LEU A 83 -20.25 0.87 16.69
CA LEU A 83 -19.98 1.34 15.33
C LEU A 83 -20.78 0.52 14.29
N ALA A 84 -20.80 1.01 13.06
CA ALA A 84 -21.32 0.21 11.95
C ALA A 84 -20.43 -1.03 11.75
N PRO A 85 -21.00 -2.20 11.43
CA PRO A 85 -20.20 -3.39 11.17
C PRO A 85 -19.32 -3.18 9.94
N LEU A 86 -18.09 -3.73 9.99
CA LEU A 86 -17.25 -3.83 8.80
C LEU A 86 -17.78 -4.94 7.92
N THR A 87 -18.14 -4.65 6.68
CA THR A 87 -18.75 -5.62 5.77
C THR A 87 -18.18 -5.52 4.35
N ASN A 88 -18.20 -6.67 3.67
CA ASN A 88 -17.96 -6.74 2.24
C ASN A 88 -16.68 -6.04 1.75
N PRO A 89 -15.50 -6.35 2.29
CA PRO A 89 -14.26 -5.71 1.83
C PRO A 89 -13.93 -6.11 0.39
N THR A 90 -13.17 -5.25 -0.28
CA THR A 90 -12.55 -5.56 -1.57
C THR A 90 -11.18 -6.19 -1.34
N ALA A 91 -10.90 -7.27 -2.04
CA ALA A 91 -9.60 -7.92 -2.05
C ALA A 91 -8.77 -7.49 -3.27
N VAL A 92 -7.48 -7.21 -3.04
CA VAL A 92 -6.51 -6.83 -4.08
C VAL A 92 -5.15 -7.41 -3.69
N ASN A 93 -4.36 -7.84 -4.67
CA ASN A 93 -2.94 -8.19 -4.47
C ASN A 93 -2.05 -7.16 -5.16
N MET A 94 -1.08 -6.60 -4.42
CA MET A 94 -0.04 -5.69 -4.92
C MET A 94 1.38 -6.26 -4.67
N GLY A 95 1.55 -7.57 -4.91
CA GLY A 95 2.69 -8.36 -4.46
C GLY A 95 2.47 -8.98 -3.07
N ASN A 96 1.46 -8.50 -2.35
CA ASN A 96 0.97 -9.04 -1.08
C ASN A 96 -0.55 -8.82 -0.99
N PRO A 97 -1.28 -9.66 -0.25
CA PRO A 97 -2.74 -9.58 -0.17
C PRO A 97 -3.20 -8.41 0.70
N HIS A 98 -4.27 -7.75 0.25
CA HIS A 98 -4.93 -6.63 0.93
C HIS A 98 -6.43 -6.87 1.03
N MET A 99 -7.00 -6.54 2.19
CA MET A 99 -8.43 -6.48 2.50
C MET A 99 -8.80 -5.03 2.77
N VAL A 100 -9.61 -4.41 1.90
CA VAL A 100 -9.93 -2.98 1.96
C VAL A 100 -11.40 -2.79 2.29
N PHE A 101 -11.69 -2.23 3.46
CA PHE A 101 -13.02 -1.77 3.86
C PHE A 101 -13.17 -0.27 3.59
N PHE A 102 -14.32 0.12 3.06
CA PHE A 102 -14.71 1.53 2.97
C PHE A 102 -15.70 1.83 4.09
N VAL A 103 -15.35 2.82 4.92
CA VAL A 103 -16.10 3.22 6.10
C VAL A 103 -16.33 4.73 6.11
N GLU A 104 -17.33 5.17 6.88
CA GLU A 104 -17.65 6.59 7.01
C GLU A 104 -16.50 7.36 7.67
N ASP A 105 -15.93 6.80 8.75
CA ASP A 105 -14.79 7.37 9.46
C ASP A 105 -13.81 6.28 9.89
N ALA A 106 -12.66 6.19 9.23
CA ALA A 106 -11.62 5.22 9.55
C ALA A 106 -10.97 5.44 10.92
N GLU A 107 -11.04 6.68 11.45
CA GLU A 107 -10.47 7.01 12.77
C GLU A 107 -11.32 6.46 13.92
N ALA A 108 -12.62 6.28 13.70
CA ALA A 108 -13.53 5.80 14.72
C ALA A 108 -13.28 4.33 15.12
N TYR A 109 -12.71 3.53 14.21
CA TYR A 109 -12.52 2.10 14.44
C TYR A 109 -11.24 1.79 15.23
N PRO A 110 -11.33 0.89 16.24
CA PRO A 110 -10.18 0.45 17.02
C PRO A 110 -9.34 -0.59 16.22
N LEU A 111 -8.68 -0.11 15.16
CA LEU A 111 -7.99 -0.97 14.19
C LEU A 111 -6.91 -1.85 14.84
N GLU A 112 -6.29 -1.39 15.94
CA GLU A 112 -5.31 -2.15 16.70
C GLU A 112 -5.92 -3.40 17.36
N GLU A 113 -7.19 -3.33 17.77
CA GLU A 113 -7.91 -4.42 18.42
C GLU A 113 -8.50 -5.40 17.40
N ILE A 114 -9.10 -4.88 16.32
CA ILE A 114 -9.80 -5.69 15.31
C ILE A 114 -8.87 -6.22 14.20
N GLY A 115 -7.75 -5.55 13.97
CA GLY A 115 -6.79 -5.88 12.92
C GLY A 115 -6.29 -7.32 12.99
N PRO A 116 -5.86 -7.84 14.14
CA PRO A 116 -5.39 -9.23 14.25
C PRO A 116 -6.43 -10.27 13.85
N THR A 117 -7.71 -10.06 14.17
CA THR A 117 -8.79 -10.97 13.77
C THR A 117 -9.00 -10.99 12.25
N LEU A 118 -8.94 -9.82 11.61
CA LEU A 118 -9.10 -9.67 10.16
C LEU A 118 -7.86 -10.14 9.40
N GLU A 119 -6.65 -9.85 9.91
CA GLU A 119 -5.38 -10.33 9.34
C GLU A 119 -5.37 -11.84 9.17
N HIS A 120 -5.90 -12.58 10.19
CA HIS A 120 -5.93 -14.04 10.24
C HIS A 120 -7.27 -14.63 9.76
N HIS A 121 -8.08 -13.88 9.01
CA HIS A 121 -9.35 -14.36 8.53
C HIS A 121 -9.20 -15.63 7.68
N PRO A 122 -10.04 -16.69 7.86
CA PRO A 122 -9.88 -17.99 7.18
C PRO A 122 -9.86 -17.93 5.64
N LEU A 123 -10.45 -16.91 5.03
CA LEU A 123 -10.36 -16.68 3.58
C LEU A 123 -8.96 -16.29 3.10
N TYR A 124 -8.05 -15.89 4.00
CA TYR A 124 -6.68 -15.51 3.68
C TYR A 124 -5.69 -16.46 4.38
N PRO A 125 -5.41 -17.64 3.82
CA PRO A 125 -4.53 -18.64 4.44
C PRO A 125 -3.10 -18.13 4.67
N GLU A 126 -2.64 -17.17 3.85
CA GLU A 126 -1.34 -16.53 3.97
C GLU A 126 -1.40 -15.22 4.78
N ARG A 127 -2.54 -14.95 5.45
CA ARG A 127 -2.86 -13.69 6.12
C ARG A 127 -2.95 -12.52 5.14
N THR A 128 -3.36 -11.35 5.60
CA THR A 128 -3.58 -10.17 4.76
C THR A 128 -3.27 -8.87 5.48
N ASN A 129 -2.98 -7.82 4.71
CA ASN A 129 -3.01 -6.46 5.22
C ASN A 129 -4.46 -5.97 5.29
N VAL A 130 -4.83 -5.31 6.36
CA VAL A 130 -6.18 -4.79 6.59
C VAL A 130 -6.19 -3.28 6.49
N SER A 131 -7.03 -2.75 5.63
CA SER A 131 -7.15 -1.32 5.33
C SER A 131 -8.56 -0.81 5.65
N LEU A 132 -8.64 0.29 6.40
CA LEU A 132 -9.85 1.08 6.58
C LEU A 132 -9.70 2.39 5.82
N ALA A 133 -10.59 2.64 4.86
CA ALA A 133 -10.54 3.79 3.97
C ALA A 133 -11.83 4.63 4.07
N THR A 134 -11.67 5.94 4.19
CA THR A 134 -12.76 6.92 4.16
C THR A 134 -12.61 7.81 2.94
N ILE A 135 -13.61 7.83 2.07
CA ILE A 135 -13.67 8.79 0.96
C ILE A 135 -14.18 10.11 1.51
N ARG A 136 -13.38 11.17 1.42
CA ARG A 136 -13.74 12.50 1.90
C ARG A 136 -14.44 13.32 0.83
N ALA A 137 -15.18 14.34 1.26
CA ALA A 137 -15.94 15.21 0.35
C ALA A 137 -15.07 16.02 -0.64
N ASP A 138 -13.79 16.21 -0.31
CA ASP A 138 -12.80 16.87 -1.17
C ASP A 138 -12.15 15.91 -2.19
N GLY A 139 -12.58 14.64 -2.23
CA GLY A 139 -12.04 13.61 -3.10
C GLY A 139 -10.77 12.93 -2.59
N THR A 140 -10.25 13.33 -1.44
CA THR A 140 -9.13 12.62 -0.81
C THR A 140 -9.60 11.35 -0.11
N ILE A 141 -8.70 10.39 0.08
CA ILE A 141 -8.98 9.14 0.78
C ILE A 141 -8.13 9.09 2.05
N ARG A 142 -8.76 9.07 3.23
CA ARG A 142 -8.07 8.77 4.48
C ARG A 142 -7.89 7.25 4.59
N LEU A 143 -6.66 6.82 4.85
CA LEU A 143 -6.31 5.40 4.92
C LEU A 143 -5.59 5.10 6.24
N ARG A 144 -6.09 4.09 6.96
CA ARG A 144 -5.40 3.46 8.10
C ARG A 144 -5.15 2.00 7.78
N VAL A 145 -3.98 1.50 8.17
CA VAL A 145 -3.53 0.15 7.80
C VAL A 145 -3.04 -0.61 9.02
N PHE A 146 -3.48 -1.87 9.11
CA PHE A 146 -2.88 -2.89 9.94
C PHE A 146 -2.13 -3.85 9.01
N GLU A 147 -0.80 -3.77 9.02
CA GLU A 147 0.05 -4.55 8.11
C GLU A 147 0.27 -5.97 8.62
N ARG A 148 0.27 -6.91 7.70
CA ARG A 148 0.52 -8.33 7.93
C ARG A 148 1.84 -8.55 8.68
N GLY A 149 1.77 -9.05 9.91
CA GLY A 149 2.93 -9.35 10.75
C GLY A 149 3.63 -8.14 11.37
N ALA A 150 3.16 -6.91 11.12
CA ALA A 150 3.77 -5.69 11.66
C ALA A 150 2.80 -4.84 12.51
N GLY A 151 1.49 -5.04 12.36
CA GLY A 151 0.49 -4.26 13.06
C GLY A 151 0.26 -2.88 12.43
N ILE A 152 -0.13 -1.87 13.23
CA ILE A 152 -0.34 -0.53 12.74
C ILE A 152 0.99 0.11 12.35
N THR A 153 1.06 0.63 11.12
CA THR A 153 2.22 1.33 10.60
C THR A 153 1.85 2.73 10.10
N GLN A 154 2.85 3.60 10.03
CA GLN A 154 2.65 5.01 9.60
C GLN A 154 2.34 5.11 8.10
N ALA A 155 2.87 4.21 7.27
CA ALA A 155 2.69 4.26 5.82
C ALA A 155 2.98 2.89 5.18
N CYS A 156 2.00 2.41 4.41
CA CYS A 156 2.11 1.22 3.58
C CYS A 156 1.80 1.57 2.12
N GLY A 157 2.82 1.54 1.27
CA GLY A 157 2.68 1.90 -0.15
C GLY A 157 1.75 0.94 -0.89
N THR A 158 1.88 -0.38 -0.67
CA THR A 158 1.03 -1.38 -1.31
C THR A 158 -0.43 -1.32 -0.84
N ALA A 159 -0.68 -0.93 0.42
CA ALA A 159 -2.04 -0.68 0.89
C ALA A 159 -2.68 0.55 0.23
N ALA A 160 -1.90 1.61 -0.01
CA ALA A 160 -2.37 2.76 -0.78
C ALA A 160 -2.69 2.36 -2.24
N CYS A 161 -1.84 1.53 -2.87
CA CYS A 161 -2.11 0.96 -4.20
C CYS A 161 -3.40 0.13 -4.20
N ALA A 162 -3.56 -0.80 -3.26
CA ALA A 162 -4.76 -1.63 -3.16
C ALA A 162 -6.02 -0.78 -2.93
N THR A 163 -5.91 0.31 -2.15
CA THR A 163 -7.02 1.21 -1.85
C THR A 163 -7.49 1.97 -3.08
N ILE A 164 -6.60 2.54 -3.90
CA ILE A 164 -7.01 3.23 -5.14
C ILE A 164 -7.66 2.26 -6.12
N VAL A 165 -7.12 1.05 -6.26
CA VAL A 165 -7.70 -0.01 -7.11
C VAL A 165 -9.09 -0.40 -6.62
N ALA A 166 -9.27 -0.64 -5.32
CA ALA A 166 -10.55 -0.98 -4.71
C ALA A 166 -11.58 0.15 -4.89
N ALA A 167 -11.18 1.41 -4.65
CA ALA A 167 -12.05 2.57 -4.82
C ALA A 167 -12.54 2.72 -6.26
N ARG A 168 -11.65 2.53 -7.23
CA ARG A 168 -11.99 2.57 -8.66
C ARG A 168 -12.89 1.42 -9.07
N ARG A 169 -12.58 0.19 -8.67
CA ARG A 169 -13.41 -0.99 -8.96
C ARG A 169 -14.82 -0.86 -8.40
N ARG A 170 -14.97 -0.27 -7.22
CA ARG A 170 -16.28 0.03 -6.58
C ARG A 170 -16.95 1.29 -7.09
N GLN A 171 -16.32 2.03 -8.00
CA GLN A 171 -16.84 3.30 -8.52
C GLN A 171 -17.11 4.35 -7.42
N LEU A 172 -16.27 4.36 -6.37
CA LEU A 172 -16.39 5.29 -5.25
C LEU A 172 -15.71 6.64 -5.51
N ILE A 173 -14.88 6.71 -6.55
CA ILE A 173 -14.19 7.94 -6.96
C ILE A 173 -14.35 8.14 -8.46
N GLU A 174 -14.40 9.40 -8.87
CA GLU A 174 -14.32 9.80 -10.26
C GLU A 174 -12.84 9.89 -10.70
N GLY A 175 -12.55 9.70 -11.99
CA GLY A 175 -11.19 9.75 -12.51
C GLY A 175 -10.32 8.57 -12.08
N GLN A 176 -9.04 8.61 -12.42
CA GLN A 176 -8.08 7.49 -12.22
C GLN A 176 -7.20 7.68 -10.98
N ALA A 177 -7.12 8.89 -10.45
CA ALA A 177 -6.21 9.26 -9.39
C ALA A 177 -6.93 9.87 -8.18
N ALA A 178 -6.35 9.66 -7.00
CA ALA A 178 -6.74 10.33 -5.77
C ALA A 178 -5.52 10.54 -4.87
N MET A 179 -5.59 11.55 -4.01
CA MET A 179 -4.65 11.70 -2.91
C MET A 179 -5.07 10.80 -1.75
N ILE A 180 -4.19 9.92 -1.33
CA ILE A 180 -4.38 9.04 -0.17
C ILE A 180 -3.59 9.60 1.01
N ILE A 181 -4.27 9.85 2.12
CA ILE A 181 -3.69 10.41 3.35
C ILE A 181 -3.46 9.26 4.33
N LEU A 182 -2.21 8.90 4.55
CA LEU A 182 -1.77 7.96 5.59
C LEU A 182 -1.26 8.73 6.81
N ASP A 183 -0.99 8.04 7.92
CA ASP A 183 -0.40 8.64 9.13
C ASP A 183 0.98 9.24 8.84
N GLY A 184 1.77 8.63 7.96
CA GLY A 184 3.09 9.10 7.54
C GLY A 184 3.07 10.19 6.47
N GLY A 185 1.90 10.60 5.97
CA GLY A 185 1.77 11.67 4.99
C GLY A 185 1.00 11.28 3.72
N PRO A 186 0.81 12.24 2.80
CA PRO A 186 0.05 12.04 1.58
C PRO A 186 0.86 11.31 0.49
N LEU A 187 0.14 10.51 -0.30
CA LEU A 187 0.58 9.93 -1.56
C LEU A 187 -0.46 10.22 -2.65
N ILE A 188 -0.02 10.53 -3.85
CA ILE A 188 -0.89 10.56 -5.02
C ILE A 188 -0.85 9.18 -5.65
N MET A 189 -2.01 8.55 -5.74
CA MET A 189 -2.16 7.22 -6.31
C MET A 189 -3.00 7.30 -7.58
N ALA A 190 -2.59 6.56 -8.62
CA ALA A 190 -3.37 6.44 -9.85
C ALA A 190 -3.47 4.98 -10.29
N TYR A 191 -4.69 4.52 -10.57
CA TYR A 191 -4.95 3.25 -11.24
C TYR A 191 -5.29 3.54 -12.70
N GLN A 192 -4.35 3.24 -13.57
CA GLN A 192 -4.36 3.63 -14.97
C GLN A 192 -5.23 2.72 -15.85
N THR A 193 -5.55 3.18 -17.05
CA THR A 193 -6.36 2.42 -18.01
C THR A 193 -5.65 1.22 -18.60
N ASP A 194 -4.33 1.22 -18.60
CA ASP A 194 -3.49 0.07 -19.00
C ASP A 194 -3.36 -1.01 -17.93
N GLY A 195 -3.87 -0.75 -16.72
CA GLY A 195 -3.86 -1.67 -15.60
C GLY A 195 -2.79 -1.39 -14.54
N ASP A 196 -1.83 -0.51 -14.83
CA ASP A 196 -0.76 -0.20 -13.89
C ASP A 196 -1.21 0.71 -12.75
N VAL A 197 -0.59 0.55 -11.59
CA VAL A 197 -0.76 1.43 -10.43
C VAL A 197 0.46 2.31 -10.26
N LEU A 198 0.27 3.63 -10.36
CA LEU A 198 1.32 4.61 -10.09
C LEU A 198 1.19 5.17 -8.67
N MET A 199 2.32 5.26 -8.00
CA MET A 199 2.45 5.86 -6.67
C MET A 199 3.42 7.03 -6.73
N THR A 200 2.96 8.22 -6.40
CA THR A 200 3.79 9.44 -6.38
C THR A 200 3.81 10.04 -4.98
N GLY A 201 4.98 10.40 -4.51
CA GLY A 201 5.14 11.03 -3.21
C GLY A 201 6.53 11.59 -2.96
N PRO A 202 6.72 12.32 -1.86
CA PRO A 202 8.01 12.88 -1.51
C PRO A 202 9.01 11.80 -1.11
N ALA A 203 10.29 12.10 -1.33
CA ALA A 203 11.43 11.41 -0.75
C ALA A 203 12.46 12.47 -0.34
N SER A 204 12.94 12.40 0.90
CA SER A 204 13.88 13.38 1.44
C SER A 204 14.95 12.71 2.27
N TYR A 205 16.15 13.28 2.23
CA TYR A 205 17.23 12.89 3.14
C TYR A 205 16.91 13.38 4.54
N ALA A 206 17.00 12.49 5.53
CA ALA A 206 16.81 12.85 6.93
C ALA A 206 18.11 13.39 7.55
N PHE A 207 19.25 12.76 7.19
CA PHE A 207 20.59 13.19 7.61
C PHE A 207 21.63 12.51 6.70
N GLU A 208 22.86 13.03 6.73
CA GLU A 208 24.05 12.40 6.16
C GLU A 208 25.07 12.12 7.27
N GLY A 209 25.86 11.07 7.09
CA GLY A 209 26.87 10.69 8.05
C GLY A 209 27.94 9.78 7.45
N VAL A 210 29.06 9.66 8.14
CA VAL A 210 30.14 8.74 7.81
C VAL A 210 30.16 7.61 8.84
N LEU A 211 30.21 6.37 8.36
CA LEU A 211 30.25 5.18 9.19
C LEU A 211 31.59 4.48 9.01
N ASP A 212 32.32 4.27 10.10
CA ASP A 212 33.50 3.43 10.11
C ASP A 212 33.07 1.96 10.25
N LEU A 213 33.06 1.26 9.11
CA LEU A 213 32.64 -0.16 9.07
C LEU A 213 33.61 -1.08 9.80
N ASP A 214 34.91 -0.79 9.79
CA ASP A 214 35.92 -1.62 10.45
C ASP A 214 35.77 -1.53 11.97
N ALA A 215 35.54 -0.33 12.50
CA ALA A 215 35.24 -0.14 13.92
C ALA A 215 33.96 -0.84 14.36
N LEU A 216 32.92 -0.83 13.51
CA LEU A 216 31.64 -1.53 13.80
C LEU A 216 31.76 -3.04 13.75
N MET A 217 32.59 -3.57 12.85
CA MET A 217 32.77 -5.00 12.67
C MET A 217 33.86 -5.60 13.59
N GLY A 218 34.49 -4.77 14.44
CA GLY A 218 35.53 -5.21 15.37
C GLY A 218 36.82 -5.67 14.67
N ARG A 219 37.12 -5.10 13.51
CA ARG A 219 38.32 -5.39 12.72
C ARG A 219 39.39 -4.32 12.92
#